data_8b554688e625d475c4212bb794a9c205
#
_entry.id   8b554688e625d475c4212bb794a9c205
#
_cell.length_a   1.000
_cell.length_b   1.000
_cell.length_c   1.000
_cell.angle_alpha   90.00
_cell.angle_beta   90.00
_cell.angle_gamma   90.00
#
_symmetry.space_group_name_H-M   'P 1'
#
loop_
_entity.id
_entity.type
_entity.pdbx_description
1 polymer ?
#
loop_
_entity_poly.entity_id
_entity_poly.type
_entity_poly.pdbx_seq_one_letter_code
_entity_poly.pdbx_strand_id
1 'polypeptide(L)'
;MKIPIFKIALFSFILFMACSKEASLMPSDDDQKLTQLSKEIEEYAKNKACSGGDNCRTMAMGSKPCGGPTSYIIYSLSKTDEKQLSDKVKQYTDLEKELNIKYNRMSDCSLLMPPTVECLNGVCTSK
;
A
#
# COMPACT_ATOMS: atom_id res chain seq x y z
N MET A 1 -53.69 58.53 21.28
CA MET A 1 -53.48 57.51 20.26
C MET A 1 -52.39 56.56 20.76
N LYS A 2 -52.78 55.34 21.01
CA LYS A 2 -51.89 54.35 21.63
C LYS A 2 -51.31 53.44 20.53
N ILE A 3 -50.00 53.46 20.41
CA ILE A 3 -49.27 52.54 19.49
C ILE A 3 -48.91 51.31 20.31
N PRO A 4 -49.32 50.10 19.95
CA PRO A 4 -48.88 48.89 20.64
C PRO A 4 -47.50 48.50 20.12
N ILE A 5 -46.58 48.32 21.08
CA ILE A 5 -45.26 47.86 20.88
C ILE A 5 -45.31 46.35 20.56
N PHE A 6 -45.06 46.01 19.33
CA PHE A 6 -44.95 44.61 18.90
C PHE A 6 -43.57 44.07 19.30
N LYS A 7 -43.56 43.23 20.31
CA LYS A 7 -42.34 42.53 20.76
C LYS A 7 -42.01 41.44 19.73
N ILE A 8 -41.02 41.71 18.91
CA ILE A 8 -40.44 40.72 18.04
C ILE A 8 -39.48 39.89 18.90
N ALA A 9 -39.90 38.69 19.28
CA ALA A 9 -39.06 37.71 19.91
C ALA A 9 -38.13 37.12 18.82
N LEU A 10 -36.90 37.54 18.83
CA LEU A 10 -35.86 37.00 17.99
C LEU A 10 -35.48 35.63 18.53
N PHE A 11 -36.06 34.59 17.93
CA PHE A 11 -35.73 33.21 18.23
C PHE A 11 -34.37 32.89 17.56
N SER A 12 -33.29 33.05 18.34
CA SER A 12 -31.93 32.72 17.88
C SER A 12 -31.82 31.20 17.76
N PHE A 13 -31.97 30.71 16.54
CA PHE A 13 -31.75 29.33 16.20
C PHE A 13 -30.24 29.11 16.10
N ILE A 14 -29.62 28.73 17.19
CA ILE A 14 -28.22 28.32 17.19
C ILE A 14 -28.16 26.94 16.52
N LEU A 15 -27.82 26.93 15.24
CA LEU A 15 -27.41 25.72 14.55
C LEU A 15 -26.07 25.28 15.17
N PHE A 16 -26.12 24.28 16.03
CA PHE A 16 -24.96 23.48 16.35
C PHE A 16 -24.56 22.71 15.10
N MET A 17 -23.67 23.27 14.29
CA MET A 17 -22.89 22.49 13.34
C MET A 17 -21.95 21.59 14.16
N ALA A 18 -22.42 20.39 14.47
CA ALA A 18 -21.56 19.30 14.83
C ALA A 18 -20.65 19.00 13.63
N CYS A 19 -19.47 19.60 13.59
CA CYS A 19 -18.38 19.10 12.77
C CYS A 19 -18.03 17.71 13.30
N SER A 20 -18.62 16.69 12.73
CA SER A 20 -18.08 15.35 12.77
C SER A 20 -16.71 15.44 12.08
N LYS A 21 -15.64 15.55 12.85
CA LYS A 21 -14.31 15.21 12.37
C LYS A 21 -14.37 13.71 12.05
N GLU A 22 -14.73 13.38 10.83
CA GLU A 22 -14.26 12.15 10.26
C GLU A 22 -12.74 12.24 10.36
N ALA A 23 -12.18 11.45 11.27
CA ALA A 23 -10.76 11.21 11.33
C ALA A 23 -10.45 10.48 10.01
N SER A 24 -10.16 11.23 8.95
CA SER A 24 -9.41 10.73 7.82
C SER A 24 -8.14 10.16 8.43
N LEU A 25 -8.05 8.84 8.49
CA LEU A 25 -6.81 8.14 8.81
C LEU A 25 -5.83 8.48 7.68
N MET A 26 -5.21 9.65 7.78
CA MET A 26 -4.08 9.98 6.93
C MET A 26 -3.01 8.93 7.23
N PRO A 27 -2.49 8.28 6.19
CA PRO A 27 -1.38 7.36 6.38
C PRO A 27 -0.27 8.07 7.15
N SER A 28 0.31 7.41 8.14
CA SER A 28 1.47 7.97 8.83
C SER A 28 2.59 8.25 7.83
N ASP A 29 3.53 9.15 8.15
CA ASP A 29 4.70 9.40 7.29
C ASP A 29 5.46 8.10 7.00
N ASP A 30 5.49 7.17 7.95
CA ASP A 30 6.07 5.85 7.80
C ASP A 30 5.32 4.97 6.77
N ASP A 31 3.99 5.01 6.78
CA ASP A 31 3.17 4.29 5.79
C ASP A 31 3.29 4.89 4.40
N GLN A 32 3.44 6.21 4.31
CA GLN A 32 3.70 6.89 3.04
C GLN A 32 5.05 6.46 2.46
N LYS A 33 6.09 6.39 3.30
CA LYS A 33 7.42 5.92 2.90
C LYS A 33 7.39 4.46 2.43
N LEU A 34 6.68 3.59 3.15
CA LEU A 34 6.51 2.19 2.75
C LEU A 34 5.79 2.09 1.40
N THR A 35 4.73 2.86 1.19
CA THR A 35 3.99 2.94 -0.07
C THR A 35 4.87 3.45 -1.21
N GLN A 36 5.72 4.43 -0.96
CA GLN A 36 6.65 4.95 -1.96
C GLN A 36 7.66 3.89 -2.39
N LEU A 37 8.27 3.18 -1.44
CA LEU A 37 9.21 2.08 -1.75
C LEU A 37 8.52 0.97 -2.56
N SER A 38 7.29 0.62 -2.24
CA SER A 38 6.51 -0.35 -3.03
C SER A 38 6.35 0.10 -4.48
N LYS A 39 5.96 1.36 -4.70
CA LYS A 39 5.82 1.94 -6.05
C LYS A 39 7.14 1.96 -6.81
N GLU A 40 8.24 2.28 -6.16
CA GLU A 40 9.57 2.27 -6.77
C GLU A 40 9.99 0.86 -7.22
N ILE A 41 9.65 -0.18 -6.43
CA ILE A 41 9.89 -1.57 -6.77
C ILE A 41 9.04 -1.99 -7.97
N GLU A 42 7.75 -1.67 -7.95
CA GLU A 42 6.82 -1.96 -9.05
C GLU A 42 7.24 -1.27 -10.35
N GLU A 43 7.63 -0.01 -10.28
CA GLU A 43 8.11 0.76 -11.42
C GLU A 43 9.42 0.19 -11.97
N TYR A 44 10.34 -0.24 -11.10
CA TYR A 44 11.60 -0.86 -11.49
C TYR A 44 11.39 -2.20 -12.21
N ALA A 45 10.42 -3.01 -11.78
CA ALA A 45 10.08 -4.31 -12.34
C ALA A 45 8.97 -4.27 -13.41
N LYS A 46 8.51 -3.09 -13.82
CA LYS A 46 7.33 -2.93 -14.70
C LYS A 46 7.51 -3.53 -16.09
N ASN A 47 8.74 -3.53 -16.62
CA ASN A 47 9.01 -4.11 -17.93
C ASN A 47 9.14 -5.63 -17.80
N LYS A 48 8.04 -6.32 -18.05
CA LYS A 48 7.91 -7.78 -17.95
C LYS A 48 8.06 -8.49 -19.28
N ALA A 49 8.64 -7.84 -20.29
CA ALA A 49 8.83 -8.47 -21.60
C ALA A 49 9.76 -9.70 -21.49
N CYS A 50 9.36 -10.79 -22.12
CA CYS A 50 10.06 -12.07 -22.10
C CYS A 50 10.04 -12.74 -23.47
N SER A 51 11.01 -13.63 -23.72
CA SER A 51 11.09 -14.45 -24.93
C SER A 51 11.01 -15.96 -24.66
N GLY A 52 10.81 -16.35 -23.38
CA GLY A 52 10.69 -17.73 -22.93
C GLY A 52 10.40 -17.80 -21.44
N GLY A 53 9.89 -18.92 -20.97
CA GLY A 53 9.49 -19.12 -19.57
C GLY A 53 10.61 -18.94 -18.56
N ASP A 54 11.85 -19.24 -18.96
CA ASP A 54 13.02 -19.15 -18.08
C ASP A 54 13.44 -17.70 -17.74
N ASN A 55 12.87 -16.71 -18.43
CA ASN A 55 13.11 -15.29 -18.12
C ASN A 55 12.19 -14.73 -17.03
N CYS A 56 11.15 -15.44 -16.66
CA CYS A 56 10.19 -14.98 -15.68
C CYS A 56 10.55 -15.48 -14.29
N ARG A 57 10.54 -14.57 -13.32
CA ARG A 57 10.85 -14.85 -11.91
C ARG A 57 9.88 -14.17 -10.98
N THR A 58 9.85 -14.69 -9.76
CA THR A 58 9.19 -14.04 -8.63
C THR A 58 10.19 -13.76 -7.53
N MET A 59 9.99 -12.69 -6.80
CA MET A 59 10.74 -12.36 -5.59
C MET A 59 9.77 -12.06 -4.46
N ALA A 60 10.00 -12.68 -3.30
CA ALA A 60 9.22 -12.42 -2.10
C ALA A 60 9.48 -10.99 -1.60
N MET A 61 8.44 -10.27 -1.24
CA MET A 61 8.48 -8.89 -0.79
C MET A 61 7.67 -8.70 0.48
N GLY A 62 8.23 -7.93 1.40
CA GLY A 62 7.58 -7.58 2.64
C GLY A 62 7.76 -8.59 3.76
N SER A 63 7.18 -8.29 4.91
CA SER A 63 7.26 -9.10 6.12
C SER A 63 5.96 -9.04 6.89
N LYS A 64 5.23 -10.15 6.97
CA LYS A 64 4.07 -10.25 7.86
C LYS A 64 4.51 -10.28 9.33
N PRO A 65 3.73 -9.75 10.26
CA PRO A 65 4.00 -9.88 11.72
C PRO A 65 4.18 -11.33 12.18
N CYS A 66 3.44 -12.27 11.61
CA CYS A 66 3.56 -13.71 11.92
C CYS A 66 4.72 -14.40 11.17
N GLY A 67 5.44 -13.66 10.30
CA GLY A 67 6.48 -14.21 9.43
C GLY A 67 5.97 -14.48 8.00
N GLY A 68 6.92 -14.63 7.09
CA GLY A 68 6.66 -14.78 5.66
C GLY A 68 6.43 -13.46 4.93
N PRO A 69 6.39 -13.48 3.59
CA PRO A 69 6.21 -12.29 2.77
C PRO A 69 4.77 -11.79 2.80
N THR A 70 4.59 -10.49 2.56
CA THR A 70 3.28 -9.87 2.34
C THR A 70 2.84 -9.96 0.89
N SER A 71 3.78 -10.07 -0.05
CA SER A 71 3.50 -10.16 -1.48
C SER A 71 4.66 -10.79 -2.25
N TYR A 72 4.46 -10.98 -3.56
CA TYR A 72 5.49 -11.36 -4.51
C TYR A 72 5.50 -10.39 -5.68
N ILE A 73 6.70 -9.96 -6.10
CA ILE A 73 6.88 -9.20 -7.34
C ILE A 73 7.27 -10.15 -8.48
N ILE A 74 6.58 -10.03 -9.63
CA ILE A 74 6.89 -10.75 -10.86
C ILE A 74 7.74 -9.84 -11.73
N TYR A 75 8.86 -10.35 -12.24
CA TYR A 75 9.78 -9.60 -13.08
C TYR A 75 10.39 -10.44 -14.20
N SER A 76 10.97 -9.76 -15.19
CA SER A 76 11.72 -10.40 -16.27
C SER A 76 13.22 -10.23 -16.05
N LEU A 77 13.96 -11.34 -16.00
CA LEU A 77 15.43 -11.34 -15.92
C LEU A 77 16.10 -10.60 -17.08
N SER A 78 15.47 -10.60 -18.26
CA SER A 78 16.03 -9.90 -19.42
C SER A 78 15.85 -8.38 -19.38
N LYS A 79 15.03 -7.86 -18.45
CA LYS A 79 14.65 -6.45 -18.35
C LYS A 79 14.95 -5.81 -17.00
N THR A 80 15.20 -6.62 -15.98
CA THR A 80 15.36 -6.18 -14.59
C THR A 80 16.67 -6.72 -14.05
N ASP A 81 17.52 -5.86 -13.52
CA ASP A 81 18.69 -6.29 -12.74
C ASP A 81 18.21 -6.87 -11.41
N GLU A 82 18.40 -8.18 -11.25
CA GLU A 82 17.91 -8.92 -10.10
C GLU A 82 18.55 -8.45 -8.79
N LYS A 83 19.84 -8.09 -8.83
CA LYS A 83 20.54 -7.61 -7.64
C LYS A 83 19.98 -6.28 -7.17
N GLN A 84 19.78 -5.32 -8.09
CA GLN A 84 19.20 -4.03 -7.74
C GLN A 84 17.74 -4.16 -7.26
N LEU A 85 16.97 -5.05 -7.90
CA LEU A 85 15.61 -5.36 -7.42
C LEU A 85 15.64 -5.92 -6.01
N SER A 86 16.52 -6.89 -5.74
CA SER A 86 16.69 -7.50 -4.41
C SER A 86 17.06 -6.47 -3.35
N ASP A 87 17.97 -5.54 -3.65
CA ASP A 87 18.38 -4.48 -2.72
C ASP A 87 17.17 -3.55 -2.38
N LYS A 88 16.35 -3.21 -3.37
CA LYS A 88 15.12 -2.42 -3.15
C LYS A 88 14.07 -3.17 -2.33
N VAL A 89 13.83 -4.44 -2.68
CA VAL A 89 12.89 -5.31 -1.96
C VAL A 89 13.33 -5.51 -0.51
N LYS A 90 14.64 -5.65 -0.27
CA LYS A 90 15.17 -5.73 1.09
C LYS A 90 14.90 -4.47 1.90
N GLN A 91 15.08 -3.28 1.33
CA GLN A 91 14.78 -2.02 2.03
C GLN A 91 13.30 -1.93 2.42
N TYR A 92 12.40 -2.29 1.50
CA TYR A 92 10.97 -2.36 1.78
C TYR A 92 10.64 -3.34 2.90
N THR A 93 11.19 -4.55 2.82
CA THR A 93 10.94 -5.64 3.77
C THR A 93 11.44 -5.29 5.17
N ASP A 94 12.64 -4.71 5.26
CA ASP A 94 13.22 -4.29 6.55
C ASP A 94 12.37 -3.17 7.19
N LEU A 95 11.95 -2.18 6.40
CA LEU A 95 11.07 -1.11 6.88
C LEU A 95 9.72 -1.66 7.35
N GLU A 96 9.07 -2.52 6.56
CA GLU A 96 7.79 -3.11 6.95
C GLU A 96 7.90 -3.89 8.27
N LYS A 97 8.99 -4.66 8.43
CA LYS A 97 9.28 -5.38 9.66
C LYS A 97 9.44 -4.44 10.87
N GLU A 98 10.18 -3.34 10.71
CA GLU A 98 10.30 -2.32 11.74
C GLU A 98 8.94 -1.72 12.12
N LEU A 99 8.13 -1.37 11.12
CA LEU A 99 6.82 -0.76 11.34
C LEU A 99 5.83 -1.74 11.99
N ASN A 100 5.92 -3.02 11.67
CA ASN A 100 5.13 -4.06 12.34
C ASN A 100 5.40 -4.09 13.85
N ILE A 101 6.66 -3.97 14.24
CA ILE A 101 7.06 -3.92 15.65
C ILE A 101 6.63 -2.58 16.28
N LYS A 102 6.96 -1.46 15.62
CA LYS A 102 6.68 -0.10 16.11
C LYS A 102 5.20 0.14 16.40
N TYR A 103 4.33 -0.36 15.53
CA TYR A 103 2.87 -0.16 15.61
C TYR A 103 2.12 -1.38 16.15
N ASN A 104 2.84 -2.40 16.62
CA ASN A 104 2.25 -3.66 17.10
C ASN A 104 1.19 -4.21 16.12
N ARG A 105 1.54 -4.23 14.83
CA ARG A 105 0.64 -4.67 13.78
C ARG A 105 0.33 -6.16 13.91
N MET A 106 -0.87 -6.52 13.52
CA MET A 106 -1.34 -7.90 13.48
C MET A 106 -1.63 -8.29 12.03
N SER A 107 -1.48 -9.56 11.70
CA SER A 107 -1.88 -10.12 10.42
C SER A 107 -2.58 -11.45 10.61
N ASP A 108 -3.30 -11.87 9.57
CA ASP A 108 -3.64 -13.28 9.43
C ASP A 108 -2.33 -14.07 9.28
N CYS A 109 -2.15 -15.15 9.98
CA CYS A 109 -0.95 -15.98 9.85
C CYS A 109 -1.05 -16.95 8.63
N SER A 110 -1.81 -16.57 7.59
CA SER A 110 -1.94 -17.36 6.37
C SER A 110 -0.61 -17.39 5.61
N LEU A 111 -0.24 -18.56 5.11
CA LEU A 111 0.95 -18.73 4.29
C LEU A 111 0.68 -18.25 2.86
N LEU A 112 1.45 -17.26 2.40
CA LEU A 112 1.41 -16.81 1.02
C LEU A 112 2.43 -17.60 0.20
N MET A 113 1.96 -18.38 -0.77
CA MET A 113 2.82 -19.17 -1.66
C MET A 113 3.28 -18.35 -2.86
N PRO A 114 4.51 -18.56 -3.35
CA PRO A 114 4.97 -17.92 -4.58
C PRO A 114 4.08 -18.34 -5.77
N PRO A 115 3.65 -17.38 -6.61
CA PRO A 115 2.90 -17.71 -7.81
C PRO A 115 3.80 -18.45 -8.81
N THR A 116 3.22 -19.43 -9.50
CA THR A 116 3.85 -19.99 -10.69
C THR A 116 3.82 -18.96 -11.81
N VAL A 117 4.95 -18.72 -12.47
CA VAL A 117 5.07 -17.71 -13.52
C VAL A 117 5.38 -18.33 -14.86
N GLU A 118 4.92 -17.69 -15.92
CA GLU A 118 5.19 -18.06 -17.30
C GLU A 118 5.35 -16.85 -18.21
N CYS A 119 5.95 -17.05 -19.37
CA CYS A 119 5.98 -16.04 -20.44
C CYS A 119 4.80 -16.29 -21.38
N LEU A 120 3.74 -15.50 -21.22
CA LEU A 120 2.54 -15.56 -22.05
C LEU A 120 2.48 -14.35 -22.96
N ASN A 121 2.38 -14.58 -24.27
CA ASN A 121 2.34 -13.50 -25.27
C ASN A 121 3.48 -12.47 -25.14
N GLY A 122 4.66 -12.93 -24.77
CA GLY A 122 5.83 -12.06 -24.60
C GLY A 122 5.87 -11.26 -23.30
N VAL A 123 5.04 -11.60 -22.32
CA VAL A 123 4.96 -10.92 -21.01
C VAL A 123 4.99 -11.94 -19.88
N CYS A 124 5.81 -11.70 -18.85
CA CYS A 124 5.81 -12.49 -17.63
C CYS A 124 4.52 -12.27 -16.83
N THR A 125 3.79 -13.34 -16.59
CA THR A 125 2.52 -13.32 -15.86
C THR A 125 2.43 -14.51 -14.91
N SER A 126 1.52 -14.43 -13.94
CA SER A 126 1.16 -15.58 -13.10
C SER A 126 0.23 -16.53 -13.86
N LYS A 127 0.40 -17.83 -13.61
CA LYS A 127 -0.54 -18.87 -14.04
C LYS A 127 -1.80 -18.85 -13.21
#